data_23fe69b61c719e01788badf00b26ac06
#
_entry.id   23fe69b61c719e01788badf00b26ac06
#
_cell.length_a   1.000
_cell.length_b   1.000
_cell.length_c   1.000
_cell.angle_alpha   90.00
_cell.angle_beta   90.00
_cell.angle_gamma   90.00
#
_symmetry.space_group_name_H-M   'P 1'
#
loop_
_entity.id
_entity.type
_entity.pdbx_description
1 polymer ?
#
loop_
_entity_poly.entity_id
_entity_poly.type
_entity_poly.pdbx_seq_one_letter_code
_entity_poly.pdbx_strand_id
1 'polypeptide(L)'
;PQDTSQPPVSLYSANYSAKFSGLEIEAVQRLEEIEPGIYRESLAAKNFLGKIDEQSTFSLTDEQLLRPKEYSYVRSVFGRTKTEVQRFDWQNGTLHYQKNDSHKETTLEAGQLDMITHRLQLRRDLSAGQTAFSYPVISRGKLKQYAYRVVANEVLETAIGPLATVKVERIFESDSSGQFTAWLARDWDYLIVRLEQKKNGDSHQLKLRSAVVNNQTVLPLKNDRTKTDGSTE
;
A
#
# COMPACT_ATOMS: atom_id res chain seq x y z
N PRO A 1 -33.69 9.66 -3.18
CA PRO A 1 -32.49 10.07 -2.52
C PRO A 1 -31.40 9.06 -2.89
N GLN A 2 -30.40 9.50 -3.68
CA GLN A 2 -29.23 8.68 -3.93
C GLN A 2 -28.47 8.58 -2.63
N ASP A 3 -28.30 7.37 -2.14
CA ASP A 3 -27.42 7.06 -1.02
C ASP A 3 -25.98 7.31 -1.49
N THR A 4 -25.43 8.48 -1.16
CA THR A 4 -24.07 8.91 -1.48
C THR A 4 -23.08 8.50 -0.40
N SER A 5 -23.32 7.37 0.29
CA SER A 5 -22.32 6.83 1.20
C SER A 5 -21.09 6.43 0.37
N GLN A 6 -19.97 7.12 0.59
CA GLN A 6 -18.69 6.67 0.03
C GLN A 6 -18.46 5.22 0.46
N PRO A 7 -17.95 4.37 -0.45
CA PRO A 7 -17.65 3.00 -0.09
C PRO A 7 -16.70 2.98 1.12
N PRO A 8 -16.85 2.04 2.04
CA PRO A 8 -16.05 1.97 3.27
C PRO A 8 -14.54 1.79 2.99
N VAL A 9 -14.20 1.48 1.74
CA VAL A 9 -12.84 1.40 1.22
C VAL A 9 -12.79 2.08 -0.13
N SER A 10 -11.87 3.06 -0.30
CA SER A 10 -11.69 3.76 -1.57
C SER A 10 -11.05 2.84 -2.61
N LEU A 11 -11.82 2.54 -3.66
CA LEU A 11 -11.36 1.73 -4.78
C LEU A 11 -10.40 2.53 -5.65
N TYR A 12 -9.36 1.88 -6.20
CA TYR A 12 -8.40 2.57 -7.05
C TYR A 12 -7.68 1.65 -8.03
N SER A 13 -7.14 2.27 -9.08
CA SER A 13 -6.15 1.70 -9.98
C SER A 13 -5.03 2.71 -10.18
N ALA A 14 -3.78 2.29 -9.96
CA ALA A 14 -2.61 3.15 -10.02
C ALA A 14 -1.48 2.48 -10.81
N ASN A 15 -0.86 3.25 -11.70
CA ASN A 15 0.30 2.83 -12.47
C ASN A 15 1.55 3.50 -11.91
N TYR A 16 2.60 2.72 -11.73
CA TYR A 16 3.86 3.17 -11.18
C TYR A 16 5.03 2.82 -12.08
N SER A 17 6.07 3.65 -12.04
CA SER A 17 7.42 3.21 -12.36
C SER A 17 8.12 2.80 -11.06
N ALA A 18 8.79 1.68 -11.10
CA ALA A 18 9.59 1.18 -9.98
C ALA A 18 11.05 1.02 -10.42
N LYS A 19 11.97 1.20 -9.49
CA LYS A 19 13.37 0.85 -9.66
C LYS A 19 13.74 -0.18 -8.61
N PHE A 20 14.15 -1.35 -9.05
CA PHE A 20 14.52 -2.47 -8.20
C PHE A 20 15.91 -2.97 -8.58
N SER A 21 16.87 -2.89 -7.64
CA SER A 21 18.27 -3.26 -7.88
C SER A 21 18.85 -2.67 -9.19
N GLY A 22 18.54 -1.38 -9.44
CA GLY A 22 19.02 -0.66 -10.62
C GLY A 22 18.20 -0.84 -11.91
N LEU A 23 17.25 -1.76 -11.95
CA LEU A 23 16.39 -2.05 -13.12
C LEU A 23 15.07 -1.28 -13.02
N GLU A 24 14.63 -0.69 -14.14
CA GLU A 24 13.31 -0.09 -14.23
C GLU A 24 12.24 -1.16 -14.46
N ILE A 25 11.12 -1.01 -13.76
CA ILE A 25 9.99 -1.93 -13.74
C ILE A 25 8.71 -1.10 -13.80
N GLU A 26 7.73 -1.56 -14.55
CA GLU A 26 6.37 -1.06 -14.48
C GLU A 26 5.59 -1.87 -13.45
N ALA A 27 4.80 -1.18 -12.63
CA ALA A 27 3.93 -1.81 -11.65
C ALA A 27 2.52 -1.24 -11.73
N VAL A 28 1.54 -2.09 -11.55
CA VAL A 28 0.12 -1.73 -11.47
C VAL A 28 -0.41 -2.20 -10.13
N GLN A 29 -1.05 -1.30 -9.40
CA GLN A 29 -1.73 -1.61 -8.15
C GLN A 29 -3.22 -1.33 -8.30
N ARG A 30 -4.06 -2.24 -7.79
CA ARG A 30 -5.52 -2.10 -7.84
C ARG A 30 -6.14 -2.53 -6.52
N LEU A 31 -7.17 -1.80 -6.13
CA LEU A 31 -8.07 -2.18 -5.05
C LEU A 31 -9.48 -2.19 -5.63
N GLU A 32 -10.11 -3.34 -5.60
CA GLU A 32 -11.44 -3.59 -6.18
C GLU A 32 -12.33 -4.37 -5.21
N GLU A 33 -13.62 -4.19 -5.29
CA GLU A 33 -14.60 -5.07 -4.68
C GLU A 33 -14.90 -6.20 -5.66
N ILE A 34 -14.61 -7.44 -5.26
CA ILE A 34 -14.77 -8.63 -6.11
C ILE A 34 -16.09 -9.37 -5.89
N GLU A 35 -16.65 -9.22 -4.70
CA GLU A 35 -17.98 -9.68 -4.26
C GLU A 35 -18.49 -8.68 -3.23
N PRO A 36 -19.80 -8.57 -2.98
CA PRO A 36 -20.33 -7.65 -1.97
C PRO A 36 -19.63 -7.80 -0.61
N GLY A 37 -18.95 -6.74 -0.17
CA GLY A 37 -18.17 -6.70 1.08
C GLY A 37 -16.85 -7.48 1.07
N ILE A 38 -16.43 -8.03 -0.08
CA ILE A 38 -15.14 -8.71 -0.25
C ILE A 38 -14.27 -7.91 -1.21
N TYR A 39 -13.14 -7.49 -0.74
CA TYR A 39 -12.18 -6.64 -1.46
C TYR A 39 -10.93 -7.42 -1.82
N ARG A 40 -10.29 -7.02 -2.91
CA ARG A 40 -8.96 -7.48 -3.30
C ARG A 40 -8.07 -6.29 -3.60
N GLU A 41 -6.92 -6.22 -2.94
CA GLU A 41 -5.83 -5.37 -3.38
C GLU A 41 -4.73 -6.22 -4.02
N SER A 42 -4.26 -5.81 -5.19
CA SER A 42 -3.22 -6.49 -5.96
C SER A 42 -2.15 -5.53 -6.42
N LEU A 43 -0.90 -6.00 -6.46
CA LEU A 43 0.26 -5.34 -7.07
C LEU A 43 0.88 -6.31 -8.07
N ALA A 44 0.90 -5.94 -9.34
CA ALA A 44 1.60 -6.67 -10.40
C ALA A 44 2.77 -5.82 -10.91
N ALA A 45 3.98 -6.36 -10.87
CA ALA A 45 5.17 -5.71 -11.39
C ALA A 45 5.94 -6.67 -12.31
N LYS A 46 6.35 -6.20 -13.49
CA LYS A 46 7.04 -7.02 -14.49
C LYS A 46 8.10 -6.25 -15.26
N ASN A 47 9.13 -6.97 -15.66
CA ASN A 47 10.07 -6.56 -16.71
C ASN A 47 10.52 -7.80 -17.50
N PHE A 48 11.51 -7.63 -18.38
CA PHE A 48 12.03 -8.75 -19.20
C PHE A 48 12.78 -9.84 -18.40
N LEU A 49 13.15 -9.57 -17.14
CA LEU A 49 13.88 -10.54 -16.28
C LEU A 49 12.94 -11.32 -15.36
N GLY A 50 11.72 -10.83 -15.12
CA GLY A 50 10.81 -11.49 -14.20
C GLY A 50 9.57 -10.70 -13.86
N LYS A 51 8.79 -11.28 -12.93
CA LYS A 51 7.54 -10.68 -12.44
C LYS A 51 7.40 -10.86 -10.94
N ILE A 52 6.63 -9.96 -10.34
CA ILE A 52 6.14 -10.02 -8.96
C ILE A 52 4.64 -9.84 -9.02
N ASP A 53 3.91 -10.74 -8.40
CA ASP A 53 2.47 -10.63 -8.17
C ASP A 53 2.25 -10.74 -6.65
N GLU A 54 1.66 -9.72 -6.06
CA GLU A 54 1.28 -9.67 -4.63
C GLU A 54 -0.19 -9.32 -4.54
N GLN A 55 -0.96 -10.05 -3.75
CA GLN A 55 -2.37 -9.75 -3.55
C GLN A 55 -2.85 -10.13 -2.15
N SER A 56 -3.86 -9.43 -1.68
CA SER A 56 -4.62 -9.77 -0.48
C SER A 56 -6.11 -9.67 -0.77
N THR A 57 -6.86 -10.69 -0.34
CA THR A 57 -8.31 -10.67 -0.29
C THR A 57 -8.73 -10.50 1.17
N PHE A 58 -9.65 -9.58 1.44
CA PHE A 58 -10.08 -9.22 2.78
C PHE A 58 -11.54 -8.77 2.81
N SER A 59 -12.11 -8.70 3.99
CA SER A 59 -13.40 -8.08 4.28
C SER A 59 -13.25 -7.03 5.38
N LEU A 60 -14.33 -6.33 5.68
CA LEU A 60 -14.45 -5.53 6.90
C LEU A 60 -15.29 -6.31 7.91
N THR A 61 -15.00 -6.13 9.22
CA THR A 61 -15.89 -6.56 10.30
C THR A 61 -17.05 -5.57 10.45
N ASP A 62 -18.02 -5.87 11.32
CA ASP A 62 -19.11 -4.94 11.64
C ASP A 62 -18.57 -3.62 12.24
N GLU A 63 -17.45 -3.68 12.98
CA GLU A 63 -16.74 -2.50 13.50
C GLU A 63 -15.85 -1.81 12.44
N GLN A 64 -15.99 -2.21 11.17
CA GLN A 64 -15.20 -1.66 10.05
C GLN A 64 -13.69 -1.94 10.14
N LEU A 65 -13.26 -2.98 10.86
CA LEU A 65 -11.86 -3.38 10.92
C LEU A 65 -11.50 -4.25 9.71
N LEU A 66 -10.28 -4.07 9.16
CA LEU A 66 -9.78 -4.91 8.08
C LEU A 66 -9.55 -6.34 8.58
N ARG A 67 -10.10 -7.31 7.84
CA ARG A 67 -10.03 -8.73 8.16
C ARG A 67 -9.49 -9.52 6.96
N PRO A 68 -8.16 -9.75 6.90
CA PRO A 68 -7.55 -10.55 5.84
C PRO A 68 -8.19 -11.95 5.75
N LYS A 69 -8.34 -12.46 4.52
CA LYS A 69 -8.79 -13.83 4.23
C LYS A 69 -7.67 -14.65 3.63
N GLU A 70 -7.04 -14.13 2.58
CA GLU A 70 -5.91 -14.76 1.94
C GLU A 70 -4.93 -13.69 1.44
N TYR A 71 -3.66 -13.91 1.67
CA TYR A 71 -2.56 -13.14 1.10
C TYR A 71 -1.69 -14.08 0.27
N SER A 72 -1.28 -13.65 -0.92
CA SER A 72 -0.35 -14.38 -1.75
C SER A 72 0.74 -13.47 -2.33
N TYR A 73 1.93 -14.04 -2.47
CA TYR A 73 3.09 -13.40 -3.09
C TYR A 73 3.79 -14.40 -4.00
N VAL A 74 3.90 -14.04 -5.27
CA VAL A 74 4.61 -14.83 -6.27
C VAL A 74 5.71 -13.97 -6.88
N ARG A 75 6.95 -14.43 -6.85
CA ARG A 75 8.08 -13.81 -7.52
C ARG A 75 8.73 -14.82 -8.44
N SER A 76 8.82 -14.49 -9.72
CA SER A 76 9.53 -15.30 -10.70
C SER A 76 10.62 -14.44 -11.33
N VAL A 77 11.89 -14.87 -11.20
CA VAL A 77 13.07 -14.17 -11.74
C VAL A 77 14.04 -15.21 -12.29
N PHE A 78 14.47 -15.05 -13.54
CA PHE A 78 15.35 -16.00 -14.25
C PHE A 78 14.85 -17.45 -14.18
N GLY A 79 13.53 -17.67 -14.33
CA GLY A 79 12.90 -18.99 -14.29
C GLY A 79 12.77 -19.61 -12.89
N ARG A 80 13.25 -18.95 -11.85
CA ARG A 80 13.07 -19.40 -10.46
C ARG A 80 11.85 -18.73 -9.85
N THR A 81 10.87 -19.54 -9.45
CA THR A 81 9.63 -19.06 -8.83
C THR A 81 9.67 -19.31 -7.33
N LYS A 82 9.26 -18.31 -6.58
CA LYS A 82 9.00 -18.36 -5.14
C LYS A 82 7.55 -17.99 -4.91
N THR A 83 6.83 -18.84 -4.20
CA THR A 83 5.42 -18.61 -3.83
C THR A 83 5.28 -18.60 -2.31
N GLU A 84 4.52 -17.65 -1.81
CA GLU A 84 4.09 -17.57 -0.41
C GLU A 84 2.58 -17.36 -0.38
N VAL A 85 1.87 -18.14 0.45
CA VAL A 85 0.43 -18.00 0.68
C VAL A 85 0.17 -18.01 2.18
N GLN A 86 -0.73 -17.13 2.63
CA GLN A 86 -1.24 -17.08 4.00
C GLN A 86 -2.75 -17.16 3.92
N ARG A 87 -3.36 -18.14 4.61
CA ARG A 87 -4.82 -18.25 4.77
C ARG A 87 -5.17 -18.02 6.23
N PHE A 88 -6.12 -17.13 6.44
CA PHE A 88 -6.53 -16.64 7.75
C PHE A 88 -7.85 -17.33 8.16
N ASP A 89 -7.76 -18.39 8.94
CA ASP A 89 -8.91 -19.07 9.51
C ASP A 89 -9.30 -18.44 10.85
N TRP A 90 -10.15 -17.42 10.77
CA TRP A 90 -10.63 -16.67 11.91
C TRP A 90 -11.58 -17.47 12.81
N GLN A 91 -12.23 -18.50 12.31
CA GLN A 91 -13.13 -19.33 13.10
C GLN A 91 -12.34 -20.23 14.06
N ASN A 92 -11.25 -20.79 13.58
CA ASN A 92 -10.39 -21.69 14.36
C ASN A 92 -9.18 -20.98 14.96
N GLY A 93 -9.01 -19.67 14.74
CA GLY A 93 -7.87 -18.91 15.25
C GLY A 93 -6.51 -19.41 14.70
N THR A 94 -6.49 -19.85 13.43
CA THR A 94 -5.32 -20.49 12.83
C THR A 94 -4.90 -19.77 11.56
N LEU A 95 -3.61 -19.44 11.46
CA LEU A 95 -2.96 -19.00 10.24
C LEU A 95 -2.27 -20.19 9.57
N HIS A 96 -2.68 -20.50 8.34
CA HIS A 96 -2.00 -21.47 7.49
C HIS A 96 -1.02 -20.74 6.57
N TYR A 97 0.25 -20.98 6.75
CA TYR A 97 1.33 -20.40 5.92
C TYR A 97 1.95 -21.46 5.05
N GLN A 98 2.01 -21.20 3.76
CA GLN A 98 2.68 -22.02 2.77
C GLN A 98 3.79 -21.22 2.08
N LYS A 99 4.96 -21.82 1.92
CA LYS A 99 6.06 -21.29 1.13
C LYS A 99 6.63 -22.40 0.26
N ASN A 100 6.43 -22.29 -1.07
CA ASN A 100 6.65 -23.37 -2.01
C ASN A 100 5.94 -24.64 -1.50
N ASP A 101 6.69 -25.73 -1.22
CA ASP A 101 6.18 -27.02 -0.71
C ASP A 101 6.16 -27.11 0.82
N SER A 102 6.61 -26.08 1.53
CA SER A 102 6.67 -26.06 3.00
C SER A 102 5.39 -25.45 3.59
N HIS A 103 4.79 -26.10 4.57
CA HIS A 103 3.59 -25.68 5.26
C HIS A 103 3.87 -25.46 6.75
N LYS A 104 3.20 -24.47 7.33
CA LYS A 104 3.26 -24.16 8.75
C LYS A 104 1.92 -23.60 9.21
N GLU A 105 1.51 -23.98 10.42
CA GLU A 105 0.38 -23.37 11.10
C GLU A 105 0.86 -22.58 12.32
N THR A 106 0.20 -21.47 12.59
CA THR A 106 0.45 -20.63 13.78
C THR A 106 -0.86 -20.08 14.30
N THR A 107 -0.89 -19.68 15.56
CA THR A 107 -2.03 -19.00 16.17
C THR A 107 -2.32 -17.70 15.43
N LEU A 108 -3.61 -17.44 15.18
CA LEU A 108 -4.12 -16.21 14.60
C LEU A 108 -4.94 -15.47 15.66
N GLU A 109 -4.62 -14.22 15.90
CA GLU A 109 -5.27 -13.37 16.88
C GLU A 109 -5.97 -12.18 16.19
N ALA A 110 -7.02 -11.66 16.82
CA ALA A 110 -7.76 -10.52 16.30
C ALA A 110 -6.84 -9.31 16.06
N GLY A 111 -7.11 -8.56 14.98
CA GLY A 111 -6.34 -7.38 14.60
C GLY A 111 -5.03 -7.66 13.84
N GLN A 112 -4.64 -8.92 13.66
CA GLN A 112 -3.49 -9.25 12.83
C GLN A 112 -3.78 -8.99 11.35
N LEU A 113 -2.82 -8.37 10.67
CA LEU A 113 -2.91 -7.94 9.28
C LEU A 113 -1.84 -8.64 8.42
N ASP A 114 -2.05 -8.67 7.12
CA ASP A 114 -1.02 -9.08 6.16
C ASP A 114 -0.21 -7.89 5.62
N MET A 115 0.71 -8.18 4.66
CA MET A 115 1.61 -7.19 4.07
C MET A 115 0.91 -6.13 3.20
N ILE A 116 -0.34 -6.33 2.80
CA ILE A 116 -1.17 -5.39 2.04
C ILE A 116 -2.12 -4.66 2.98
N THR A 117 -2.90 -5.40 3.76
CA THR A 117 -3.94 -4.81 4.61
C THR A 117 -3.40 -3.87 5.67
N HIS A 118 -2.16 -4.04 6.19
CA HIS A 118 -1.58 -3.05 7.10
C HIS A 118 -1.30 -1.70 6.41
N ARG A 119 -0.99 -1.69 5.10
CA ARG A 119 -0.83 -0.44 4.32
C ARG A 119 -2.17 0.26 4.11
N LEU A 120 -3.23 -0.50 3.90
CA LEU A 120 -4.59 0.05 3.85
C LEU A 120 -5.01 0.61 5.21
N GLN A 121 -4.70 -0.09 6.32
CA GLN A 121 -4.98 0.41 7.66
C GLN A 121 -4.25 1.73 7.93
N LEU A 122 -2.98 1.84 7.53
CA LEU A 122 -2.21 3.08 7.63
C LEU A 122 -2.91 4.24 6.90
N ARG A 123 -3.44 4.02 5.69
CA ARG A 123 -4.18 5.05 4.94
C ARG A 123 -5.44 5.50 5.68
N ARG A 124 -6.20 4.56 6.25
CA ARG A 124 -7.41 4.83 7.02
C ARG A 124 -7.10 5.61 8.31
N ASP A 125 -6.06 5.22 9.03
CA ASP A 125 -5.65 5.89 10.27
C ASP A 125 -5.09 7.29 10.00
N LEU A 126 -4.38 7.49 8.89
CA LEU A 126 -3.99 8.83 8.41
C LEU A 126 -5.23 9.70 8.11
N SER A 127 -6.26 9.12 7.48
CA SER A 127 -7.52 9.81 7.20
C SER A 127 -8.27 10.17 8.49
N ALA A 128 -8.13 9.37 9.54
CA ALA A 128 -8.63 9.65 10.89
C ALA A 128 -7.75 10.65 11.68
N GLY A 129 -6.68 11.19 11.06
CA GLY A 129 -5.80 12.20 11.68
C GLY A 129 -4.74 11.65 12.61
N GLN A 130 -4.51 10.35 12.65
CA GLN A 130 -3.45 9.77 13.45
C GLN A 130 -2.07 10.10 12.85
N THR A 131 -1.04 10.16 13.69
CA THR A 131 0.35 10.51 13.28
C THR A 131 1.40 9.49 13.69
N ALA A 132 1.03 8.53 14.52
CA ALA A 132 1.89 7.42 14.97
C ALA A 132 1.08 6.11 14.93
N PHE A 133 1.69 5.06 14.44
CA PHE A 133 1.00 3.81 14.10
C PHE A 133 1.83 2.61 14.52
N SER A 134 1.15 1.52 14.89
CA SER A 134 1.79 0.25 15.19
C SER A 134 0.81 -0.90 14.87
N TYR A 135 1.22 -1.81 13.98
CA TYR A 135 0.37 -2.89 13.48
C TYR A 135 1.01 -4.26 13.69
N PRO A 136 0.24 -5.26 14.19
CA PRO A 136 0.65 -6.66 14.19
C PRO A 136 0.51 -7.24 12.78
N VAL A 137 1.62 -7.41 12.08
CA VAL A 137 1.66 -7.84 10.68
C VAL A 137 2.24 -9.25 10.55
N ILE A 138 1.52 -10.12 9.84
CA ILE A 138 2.04 -11.41 9.46
C ILE A 138 2.94 -11.23 8.22
N SER A 139 4.23 -11.45 8.39
CA SER A 139 5.23 -11.35 7.34
C SER A 139 6.02 -12.67 7.26
N ARG A 140 5.92 -13.35 6.14
CA ARG A 140 6.58 -14.65 5.92
C ARG A 140 6.22 -15.70 6.98
N GLY A 141 4.93 -15.78 7.33
CA GLY A 141 4.41 -16.69 8.34
C GLY A 141 4.89 -16.41 9.78
N LYS A 142 5.32 -15.17 10.05
CA LYS A 142 5.75 -14.73 11.40
C LYS A 142 5.06 -13.41 11.74
N LEU A 143 4.57 -13.30 12.97
CA LEU A 143 4.08 -12.05 13.52
C LEU A 143 5.25 -11.07 13.72
N LYS A 144 5.07 -9.84 13.28
CA LYS A 144 6.01 -8.73 13.44
C LYS A 144 5.26 -7.45 13.73
N GLN A 145 5.85 -6.56 14.51
CA GLN A 145 5.32 -5.24 14.74
C GLN A 145 5.85 -4.28 13.68
N TYR A 146 4.92 -3.61 12.96
CA TYR A 146 5.27 -2.59 11.97
C TYR A 146 4.83 -1.23 12.51
N ALA A 147 5.80 -0.41 12.89
CA ALA A 147 5.55 0.92 13.43
C ALA A 147 5.91 2.01 12.40
N TYR A 148 5.08 3.06 12.36
CA TYR A 148 5.25 4.20 11.45
C TYR A 148 5.00 5.50 12.18
N ARG A 149 5.53 6.60 11.63
CA ARG A 149 5.25 7.96 12.10
C ARG A 149 5.12 8.92 10.91
N VAL A 150 4.27 9.90 11.05
CA VAL A 150 4.26 11.07 10.18
C VAL A 150 5.46 11.95 10.51
N VAL A 151 6.20 12.36 9.48
CA VAL A 151 7.39 13.22 9.66
C VAL A 151 7.24 14.58 8.99
N ALA A 152 6.40 14.71 7.97
CA ALA A 152 6.15 15.97 7.30
C ALA A 152 4.82 15.97 6.53
N ASN A 153 4.28 17.18 6.29
CA ASN A 153 3.32 17.46 5.25
C ASN A 153 4.02 18.35 4.22
N GLU A 154 4.03 17.93 2.97
CA GLU A 154 4.76 18.66 1.90
C GLU A 154 4.04 18.51 0.55
N VAL A 155 4.33 19.43 -0.37
CA VAL A 155 3.92 19.29 -1.76
C VAL A 155 5.02 18.52 -2.48
N LEU A 156 4.66 17.37 -3.05
CA LEU A 156 5.60 16.53 -3.79
C LEU A 156 5.38 16.70 -5.29
N GLU A 157 6.45 17.02 -6.01
CA GLU A 157 6.45 16.99 -7.49
C GLU A 157 6.41 15.55 -7.97
N THR A 158 5.43 15.24 -8.81
CA THR A 158 5.19 13.90 -9.38
C THR A 158 5.07 13.96 -10.90
N ALA A 159 4.97 12.81 -11.55
CA ALA A 159 4.70 12.76 -13.00
C ALA A 159 3.30 13.31 -13.37
N ILE A 160 2.38 13.39 -12.41
CA ILE A 160 1.04 14.00 -12.59
C ILE A 160 1.11 15.51 -12.39
N GLY A 161 2.15 16.02 -11.71
CA GLY A 161 2.32 17.39 -11.23
C GLY A 161 2.35 17.43 -9.70
N PRO A 162 2.26 18.62 -9.08
CA PRO A 162 2.35 18.78 -7.64
C PRO A 162 1.14 18.15 -6.92
N LEU A 163 1.41 17.36 -5.88
CA LEU A 163 0.39 16.74 -5.02
C LEU A 163 0.66 17.08 -3.55
N ALA A 164 -0.39 17.41 -2.80
CA ALA A 164 -0.29 17.56 -1.34
C ALA A 164 -0.10 16.19 -0.71
N THR A 165 1.00 15.99 0.00
CA THR A 165 1.35 14.70 0.58
C THR A 165 1.60 14.75 2.07
N VAL A 166 1.38 13.62 2.73
CA VAL A 166 1.97 13.32 4.03
C VAL A 166 3.15 12.36 3.83
N LYS A 167 4.26 12.68 4.47
CA LYS A 167 5.46 11.85 4.49
C LYS A 167 5.47 10.99 5.73
N VAL A 168 5.59 9.67 5.55
CA VAL A 168 5.59 8.68 6.61
C VAL A 168 6.88 7.89 6.58
N GLU A 169 7.47 7.67 7.73
CA GLU A 169 8.64 6.79 7.89
C GLU A 169 8.29 5.57 8.74
N ARG A 170 8.86 4.43 8.38
CA ARG A 170 8.81 3.24 9.22
C ARG A 170 9.87 3.33 10.31
N ILE A 171 9.48 2.99 11.53
CA ILE A 171 10.38 2.85 12.67
C ILE A 171 10.89 1.41 12.68
N PHE A 172 12.19 1.23 12.67
CA PHE A 172 12.85 -0.08 12.81
C PHE A 172 13.44 -0.21 14.22
N GLU A 173 13.54 -1.44 14.70
CA GLU A 173 14.12 -1.74 16.02
C GLU A 173 15.63 -1.42 16.10
N SER A 174 16.31 -1.39 14.94
CA SER A 174 17.71 -0.99 14.84
C SER A 174 17.97 -0.25 13.52
N ASP A 175 18.94 0.67 13.52
CA ASP A 175 19.35 1.45 12.35
C ASP A 175 19.89 0.58 11.21
N SER A 176 20.41 -0.62 11.52
CA SER A 176 20.87 -1.60 10.53
C SER A 176 19.75 -2.28 9.75
N SER A 177 18.49 -2.14 10.19
CA SER A 177 17.34 -2.82 9.57
C SER A 177 16.87 -2.19 8.27
N GLY A 178 17.41 -1.01 7.90
CA GLY A 178 17.11 -0.30 6.68
C GLY A 178 16.32 1.00 6.89
N GLN A 179 15.92 1.62 5.79
CA GLN A 179 15.10 2.82 5.78
C GLN A 179 13.88 2.58 4.88
N PHE A 180 12.74 3.10 5.28
CA PHE A 180 11.51 3.08 4.51
C PHE A 180 10.80 4.42 4.68
N THR A 181 10.51 5.05 3.57
CA THR A 181 9.77 6.32 3.51
C THR A 181 8.70 6.22 2.44
N ALA A 182 7.49 6.67 2.76
CA ALA A 182 6.38 6.75 1.83
C ALA A 182 5.78 8.17 1.83
N TRP A 183 5.35 8.62 0.65
CA TRP A 183 4.57 9.85 0.45
C TRP A 183 3.18 9.44 -0.01
N LEU A 184 2.16 9.92 0.69
CA LEU A 184 0.77 9.57 0.45
C LEU A 184 -0.04 10.84 0.13
N ALA A 185 -0.79 10.84 -0.97
CA ALA A 185 -1.57 11.98 -1.43
C ALA A 185 -2.80 12.19 -0.55
N ARG A 186 -2.83 13.30 0.20
CA ARG A 186 -3.89 13.62 1.18
C ARG A 186 -5.27 13.75 0.55
N ASP A 187 -5.34 14.39 -0.61
CA ASP A 187 -6.60 14.68 -1.30
C ASP A 187 -7.12 13.49 -2.12
N TRP A 188 -6.37 12.36 -2.10
CA TRP A 188 -6.65 11.14 -2.85
C TRP A 188 -6.63 9.91 -1.96
N ASP A 189 -7.34 9.98 -0.83
CA ASP A 189 -7.47 8.90 0.16
C ASP A 189 -6.13 8.29 0.57
N TYR A 190 -5.13 9.13 0.71
CA TYR A 190 -3.77 8.73 1.07
C TYR A 190 -3.18 7.65 0.14
N LEU A 191 -3.49 7.74 -1.16
CA LEU A 191 -2.84 6.90 -2.17
C LEU A 191 -1.32 7.09 -2.10
N ILE A 192 -0.57 6.00 -2.14
CA ILE A 192 0.90 6.06 -2.18
C ILE A 192 1.33 6.66 -3.53
N VAL A 193 2.05 7.78 -3.50
CA VAL A 193 2.56 8.45 -4.71
C VAL A 193 4.06 8.27 -4.90
N ARG A 194 4.77 8.01 -3.81
CA ARG A 194 6.20 7.67 -3.81
C ARG A 194 6.53 6.77 -2.64
N LEU A 195 7.39 5.80 -2.86
CA LEU A 195 7.96 4.95 -1.83
C LEU A 195 9.45 4.79 -2.08
N GLU A 196 10.22 4.87 -1.00
CA GLU A 196 11.65 4.61 -1.02
C GLU A 196 12.00 3.63 0.09
N GLN A 197 12.76 2.61 -0.27
CA GLN A 197 13.29 1.64 0.68
C GLN A 197 14.76 1.43 0.41
N LYS A 198 15.57 1.52 1.48
CA LYS A 198 16.98 1.14 1.46
C LYS A 198 17.19 -0.01 2.43
N LYS A 199 17.83 -1.08 1.99
CA LYS A 199 18.13 -2.24 2.82
C LYS A 199 19.35 -2.96 2.28
N ASN A 200 20.34 -3.23 3.15
CA ASN A 200 21.56 -3.98 2.80
C ASN A 200 22.30 -3.43 1.57
N GLY A 201 22.33 -2.10 1.39
CA GLY A 201 22.94 -1.46 0.23
C GLY A 201 22.04 -1.37 -1.01
N ASP A 202 20.95 -2.12 -1.08
CA ASP A 202 19.95 -2.02 -2.15
C ASP A 202 19.01 -0.84 -1.92
N SER A 203 18.66 -0.16 -3.01
CA SER A 203 17.66 0.92 -3.02
C SER A 203 16.52 0.56 -3.96
N HIS A 204 15.32 0.63 -3.44
CA HIS A 204 14.09 0.42 -4.20
C HIS A 204 13.26 1.70 -4.19
N GLN A 205 12.71 2.05 -5.34
CA GLN A 205 11.81 3.20 -5.49
C GLN A 205 10.55 2.79 -6.23
N LEU A 206 9.43 3.39 -5.82
CA LEU A 206 8.15 3.36 -6.52
C LEU A 206 7.69 4.81 -6.72
N LYS A 207 7.26 5.18 -7.93
CA LYS A 207 6.79 6.53 -8.27
C LYS A 207 5.51 6.43 -9.08
N LEU A 208 4.47 7.13 -8.63
CA LEU A 208 3.19 7.21 -9.32
C LEU A 208 3.34 7.86 -10.71
N ARG A 209 2.70 7.25 -11.70
CA ARG A 209 2.61 7.76 -13.08
C ARG A 209 1.21 8.25 -13.41
N SER A 210 0.20 7.50 -13.02
CA SER A 210 -1.21 7.85 -13.17
C SER A 210 -2.06 7.06 -12.20
N ALA A 211 -3.21 7.57 -11.81
CA ALA A 211 -4.17 6.82 -11.00
C ALA A 211 -5.60 7.31 -11.22
N VAL A 212 -6.52 6.41 -10.88
CA VAL A 212 -7.95 6.68 -10.72
C VAL A 212 -8.33 6.22 -9.32
N VAL A 213 -8.98 7.08 -8.54
CA VAL A 213 -9.49 6.79 -7.19
C VAL A 213 -10.98 7.09 -7.18
N ASN A 214 -11.80 6.12 -6.76
CA ASN A 214 -13.28 6.24 -6.74
C ASN A 214 -13.84 6.81 -8.07
N ASN A 215 -13.38 6.25 -9.21
CA ASN A 215 -13.72 6.66 -10.57
C ASN A 215 -13.30 8.10 -10.97
N GLN A 216 -12.48 8.76 -10.17
CA GLN A 216 -11.94 10.08 -10.48
C GLN A 216 -10.44 10.00 -10.80
N THR A 217 -10.04 10.58 -11.94
CA THR A 217 -8.61 10.67 -12.30
C THR A 217 -7.88 11.57 -11.30
N VAL A 218 -6.76 11.09 -10.78
CA VAL A 218 -5.88 11.89 -9.90
C VAL A 218 -5.31 13.05 -10.68
N LEU A 219 -5.54 14.25 -10.18
CA LEU A 219 -5.10 15.51 -10.78
C LEU A 219 -4.16 16.25 -9.83
N PRO A 220 -3.25 17.08 -10.37
CA PRO A 220 -2.38 17.91 -9.55
C PRO A 220 -3.14 19.01 -8.81
N LEU A 221 -2.51 19.59 -7.80
CA LEU A 221 -2.99 20.82 -7.17
C LEU A 221 -3.19 21.89 -8.23
N LYS A 222 -4.33 22.59 -8.16
CA LYS A 222 -4.57 23.77 -9.00
C LYS A 222 -3.55 24.85 -8.65
N ASN A 223 -2.81 25.34 -9.65
CA ASN A 223 -1.99 26.54 -9.48
C ASN A 223 -2.93 27.74 -9.39
N ASP A 224 -3.17 28.26 -8.21
CA ASP A 224 -3.79 29.58 -7.99
C ASP A 224 -2.84 30.73 -8.39
N ARG A 225 -2.28 30.66 -9.61
CA ARG A 225 -1.52 31.76 -10.23
C ARG A 225 -2.41 32.46 -11.24
N THR A 226 -3.45 33.13 -10.77
CA THR A 226 -4.08 34.19 -11.57
C THR A 226 -4.78 35.17 -10.61
N LYS A 227 -4.03 36.17 -10.11
CA LYS A 227 -4.46 37.55 -9.91
C LYS A 227 -3.34 38.38 -9.28
N THR A 228 -2.41 38.79 -10.07
CA THR A 228 -1.73 40.08 -9.91
C THR A 228 -1.41 40.53 -11.30
N ASP A 229 -2.38 41.07 -11.98
CA ASP A 229 -2.11 41.92 -13.10
C ASP A 229 -3.05 43.13 -13.03
N GLY A 230 -2.42 44.28 -12.91
CA GLY A 230 -2.85 45.49 -13.54
C GLY A 230 -3.91 46.34 -12.87
N SER A 231 -3.48 47.30 -12.13
CA SER A 231 -4.04 48.65 -12.25
C SER A 231 -3.00 49.64 -11.77
N THR A 232 -2.18 50.08 -12.70
CA THR A 232 -1.49 51.34 -12.62
C THR A 232 -2.29 52.28 -13.52
N GLU A 233 -2.91 53.27 -12.96
CA GLU A 233 -3.14 54.60 -13.48
C GLU A 233 -2.85 55.59 -12.41
#